data_981b8515e96158d51d8eb33d5885a5be
#
_entry.id   981b8515e96158d51d8eb33d5885a5be
#
_cell.length_a   1.000
_cell.length_b   1.000
_cell.length_c   1.000
_cell.angle_alpha   90.00
_cell.angle_beta   90.00
_cell.angle_gamma   90.00
#
_symmetry.space_group_name_H-M   'P 1'
#
loop_
_entity.id
_entity.type
_entity.pdbx_description
1 polymer ?
#
loop_
_entity_poly.entity_id
_entity_poly.type
_entity_poly.pdbx_seq_one_letter_code
_entity_poly.pdbx_strand_id
1 'polypeptide(L)'
;MPMGAKLVWLRDELEKLIKKVKPNRVVIEDVFRGRSISTLKLLARFNGVVIELSRRLFGKEPMLAQAISVRKYLQCGTKKEQAFSFICNKYHLDWRFDKNDITDAICLGLFACKNKDL
;
A
#
# COMPACT_ATOMS: atom_id res chain seq x y z
N MET A 1 -22.01 -4.35 -5.70
CA MET A 1 -21.65 -5.21 -4.54
C MET A 1 -21.75 -4.39 -3.27
N PRO A 2 -22.50 -4.82 -2.25
CA PRO A 2 -22.58 -4.11 -0.97
C PRO A 2 -21.23 -4.01 -0.29
N MET A 3 -21.07 -2.99 0.59
CA MET A 3 -19.79 -2.72 1.26
C MET A 3 -19.26 -3.93 2.03
N GLY A 4 -20.13 -4.59 2.81
CA GLY A 4 -19.70 -5.77 3.57
C GLY A 4 -19.16 -6.88 2.67
N ALA A 5 -19.81 -7.10 1.54
CA ALA A 5 -19.38 -8.10 0.57
C ALA A 5 -18.03 -7.74 -0.05
N LYS A 6 -17.81 -6.43 -0.33
CA LYS A 6 -16.49 -5.96 -0.83
C LYS A 6 -15.39 -6.23 0.18
N LEU A 7 -15.66 -5.99 1.46
CA LEU A 7 -14.66 -6.19 2.51
C LEU A 7 -14.35 -7.68 2.72
N VAL A 8 -15.36 -8.54 2.64
CA VAL A 8 -15.15 -10.00 2.70
C VAL A 8 -14.30 -10.46 1.51
N TRP A 9 -14.64 -10.00 0.32
CA TRP A 9 -13.88 -10.34 -0.88
C TRP A 9 -12.42 -9.91 -0.76
N LEU A 10 -12.19 -8.66 -0.33
CA LEU A 10 -10.83 -8.12 -0.14
C LEU A 10 -10.05 -8.96 0.87
N ARG A 11 -10.67 -9.26 2.01
CA ARG A 11 -10.02 -10.07 3.04
C ARG A 11 -9.63 -11.44 2.52
N ASP A 12 -10.56 -12.11 1.83
CA ASP A 12 -10.33 -13.47 1.33
C ASP A 12 -9.21 -13.49 0.27
N GLU A 13 -9.20 -12.52 -0.64
CA GLU A 13 -8.17 -12.43 -1.67
C GLU A 13 -6.81 -12.10 -1.08
N LEU A 14 -6.74 -11.17 -0.12
CA LEU A 14 -5.49 -10.82 0.56
C LEU A 14 -4.96 -11.98 1.38
N GLU A 15 -5.84 -12.71 2.08
CA GLU A 15 -5.42 -13.87 2.86
C GLU A 15 -4.79 -14.94 1.97
N LYS A 16 -5.41 -15.23 0.83
CA LYS A 16 -4.85 -16.16 -0.16
C LYS A 16 -3.48 -15.71 -0.64
N LEU A 17 -3.35 -14.43 -0.96
CA LEU A 17 -2.10 -13.86 -1.46
C LEU A 17 -1.00 -13.93 -0.39
N ILE A 18 -1.33 -13.56 0.83
CA ILE A 18 -0.38 -13.58 1.96
C ILE A 18 0.09 -15.01 2.23
N LYS A 19 -0.81 -15.98 2.21
CA LYS A 19 -0.45 -17.39 2.41
C LYS A 19 0.42 -17.92 1.28
N LYS A 20 0.21 -17.43 0.06
CA LYS A 20 1.00 -17.84 -1.11
C LYS A 20 2.40 -17.20 -1.09
N VAL A 21 2.47 -15.90 -0.84
CA VAL A 21 3.73 -15.13 -0.89
C VAL A 21 4.55 -15.27 0.39
N LYS A 22 3.88 -15.46 1.51
CA LYS A 22 4.50 -15.58 2.86
C LYS A 22 5.42 -14.39 3.16
N PRO A 23 4.90 -13.15 3.13
CA PRO A 23 5.71 -11.99 3.44
C PRO A 23 6.04 -11.94 4.93
N ASN A 24 7.12 -11.24 5.26
CA ASN A 24 7.49 -11.01 6.66
C ASN A 24 6.69 -9.88 7.28
N ARG A 25 6.16 -8.98 6.48
CA ARG A 25 5.49 -7.78 6.95
C ARG A 25 4.56 -7.24 5.87
N VAL A 26 3.55 -6.51 6.31
CA VAL A 26 2.62 -5.80 5.44
C VAL A 26 2.79 -4.31 5.65
N VAL A 27 2.83 -3.54 4.57
CA VAL A 27 2.82 -2.09 4.62
C VAL A 27 1.63 -1.59 3.79
N ILE A 28 0.92 -0.60 4.32
CA ILE A 28 -0.21 0.00 3.62
C ILE A 28 -0.10 1.51 3.67
N GLU A 29 -0.67 2.17 2.66
CA GLU A 29 -0.77 3.63 2.65
C GLU A 29 -1.78 4.07 3.70
N ASP A 30 -1.34 5.01 4.57
CA ASP A 30 -2.23 5.56 5.58
C ASP A 30 -3.26 6.49 4.94
N VAL A 31 -4.41 6.61 5.60
CA VAL A 31 -5.49 7.50 5.16
C VAL A 31 -5.02 8.94 5.31
N PHE A 32 -5.20 9.73 4.26
CA PHE A 32 -4.57 11.05 4.16
C PHE A 32 -5.62 12.16 3.97
N ARG A 33 -5.38 13.30 4.59
CA ARG A 33 -6.19 14.52 4.42
C ARG A 33 -6.08 15.03 2.99
N GLY A 34 -7.12 15.70 2.49
CA GLY A 34 -7.16 16.25 1.14
C GLY A 34 -7.91 15.37 0.15
N ARG A 35 -8.28 14.17 0.52
CA ARG A 35 -9.18 13.33 -0.27
C ARG A 35 -10.63 13.64 0.09
N SER A 36 -11.57 13.29 -0.79
CA SER A 36 -12.99 13.44 -0.49
C SER A 36 -13.37 12.58 0.73
N ILE A 37 -14.42 12.99 1.44
CA ILE A 37 -14.89 12.24 2.63
C ILE A 37 -15.27 10.80 2.25
N SER A 38 -15.93 10.61 1.12
CA SER A 38 -16.32 9.29 0.66
C SER A 38 -15.10 8.39 0.39
N THR A 39 -14.05 8.94 -0.22
CA THR A 39 -12.79 8.22 -0.46
C THR A 39 -12.09 7.89 0.85
N LEU A 40 -12.04 8.82 1.80
CA LEU A 40 -11.44 8.58 3.11
C LEU A 40 -12.16 7.46 3.85
N LYS A 41 -13.50 7.46 3.83
CA LYS A 41 -14.29 6.39 4.47
C LYS A 41 -14.00 5.04 3.85
N LEU A 42 -13.93 4.96 2.53
CA LEU A 42 -13.67 3.71 1.82
C LEU A 42 -12.28 3.17 2.17
N LEU A 43 -11.25 4.03 2.11
CA LEU A 43 -9.87 3.64 2.42
C LEU A 43 -9.73 3.23 3.89
N ALA A 44 -10.39 3.94 4.81
CA ALA A 44 -10.36 3.59 6.22
C ALA A 44 -10.95 2.20 6.47
N ARG A 45 -12.05 1.86 5.79
CA ARG A 45 -12.67 0.54 5.89
C ARG A 45 -11.75 -0.55 5.35
N PHE A 46 -11.12 -0.31 4.21
CA PHE A 46 -10.17 -1.26 3.63
C PHE A 46 -8.95 -1.44 4.53
N ASN A 47 -8.41 -0.35 5.04
CA ASN A 47 -7.27 -0.40 5.96
C ASN A 47 -7.61 -1.17 7.23
N GLY A 48 -8.82 -1.03 7.75
CA GLY A 48 -9.29 -1.78 8.90
C GLY A 48 -9.25 -3.29 8.67
N VAL A 49 -9.65 -3.74 7.49
CA VAL A 49 -9.58 -5.15 7.12
C VAL A 49 -8.13 -5.64 7.07
N VAL A 50 -7.24 -4.84 6.46
CA VAL A 50 -5.82 -5.21 6.36
C VAL A 50 -5.16 -5.23 7.73
N ILE A 51 -5.50 -4.28 8.60
CA ILE A 51 -4.96 -4.22 9.96
C ILE A 51 -5.36 -5.49 10.74
N GLU A 52 -6.64 -5.85 10.70
CA GLU A 52 -7.13 -7.05 11.37
C GLU A 52 -6.46 -8.31 10.83
N LEU A 53 -6.37 -8.42 9.52
CA LEU A 53 -5.76 -9.56 8.85
C LEU A 53 -4.29 -9.71 9.22
N SER A 54 -3.55 -8.61 9.22
CA SER A 54 -2.14 -8.59 9.61
C SER A 54 -1.96 -9.07 11.06
N ARG A 55 -2.77 -8.56 11.95
CA ARG A 55 -2.72 -8.96 13.37
C ARG A 55 -3.01 -10.44 13.54
N ARG A 56 -4.02 -10.94 12.84
CA ARG A 56 -4.43 -12.34 12.94
C ARG A 56 -3.39 -13.30 12.36
N LEU A 57 -2.80 -12.96 11.21
CA LEU A 57 -1.87 -13.85 10.52
C LEU A 57 -0.42 -13.74 11.01
N PHE A 58 0.00 -12.56 11.45
CA PHE A 58 1.39 -12.31 11.85
C PHE A 58 1.56 -11.94 13.31
N GLY A 59 0.46 -11.66 14.03
CA GLY A 59 0.54 -11.16 15.40
C GLY A 59 1.08 -9.74 15.49
N LYS A 60 1.15 -9.00 14.37
CA LYS A 60 1.71 -7.65 14.30
C LYS A 60 0.79 -6.72 13.52
N GLU A 61 0.81 -5.44 13.89
CA GLU A 61 0.15 -4.42 13.09
C GLU A 61 0.91 -4.21 11.77
N PRO A 62 0.22 -3.85 10.67
CA PRO A 62 0.92 -3.46 9.46
C PRO A 62 1.62 -2.12 9.67
N MET A 63 2.68 -1.87 8.90
CA MET A 63 3.28 -0.55 8.85
C MET A 63 2.35 0.39 8.09
N LEU A 64 2.11 1.57 8.62
CA LEU A 64 1.34 2.63 7.96
C LEU A 64 2.29 3.71 7.50
N ALA A 65 2.19 4.13 6.25
CA ALA A 65 3.05 5.16 5.70
C ALA A 65 2.29 6.06 4.74
N GLN A 66 2.54 7.37 4.81
CA GLN A 66 1.96 8.33 3.88
C GLN A 66 2.79 8.40 2.61
N ALA A 67 2.13 8.53 1.46
CA ALA A 67 2.80 8.56 0.17
C ALA A 67 3.87 9.66 0.08
N ILE A 68 3.58 10.84 0.62
CA ILE A 68 4.54 11.96 0.63
C ILE A 68 5.80 11.60 1.41
N SER A 69 5.65 11.00 2.59
CA SER A 69 6.78 10.59 3.42
C SER A 69 7.62 9.52 2.74
N VAL A 70 6.98 8.57 2.07
CA VAL A 70 7.66 7.51 1.31
C VAL A 70 8.49 8.11 0.18
N ARG A 71 7.89 9.01 -0.61
CA ARG A 71 8.59 9.65 -1.73
C ARG A 71 9.78 10.50 -1.26
N LYS A 72 9.60 11.23 -0.17
CA LYS A 72 10.67 12.04 0.42
C LYS A 72 11.83 11.16 0.88
N TYR A 73 11.53 10.07 1.54
CA TYR A 73 12.55 9.14 2.03
C TYR A 73 13.33 8.51 0.87
N LEU A 74 12.63 8.11 -0.18
CA LEU A 74 13.24 7.49 -1.36
C LEU A 74 13.92 8.50 -2.28
N GLN A 75 13.72 9.81 -2.03
CA GLN A 75 14.27 10.89 -2.84
C GLN A 75 13.84 10.80 -4.32
N CYS A 76 12.61 10.37 -4.54
CA CYS A 76 12.06 10.17 -5.89
C CYS A 76 11.11 11.29 -6.33
N GLY A 77 11.19 12.46 -5.69
CA GLY A 77 10.33 13.59 -5.98
C GLY A 77 9.11 13.62 -5.08
N THR A 78 8.28 14.64 -5.24
CA THR A 78 7.09 14.83 -4.41
C THR A 78 5.80 14.44 -5.11
N LYS A 79 5.84 14.34 -6.43
CA LYS A 79 4.66 14.06 -7.26
C LYS A 79 4.57 12.58 -7.65
N LYS A 80 3.35 12.12 -7.85
CA LYS A 80 3.08 10.74 -8.25
C LYS A 80 3.77 10.36 -9.55
N GLU A 81 3.81 11.27 -10.51
CA GLU A 81 4.48 11.08 -11.80
C GLU A 81 5.99 10.87 -11.65
N GLN A 82 6.59 11.61 -10.73
CA GLN A 82 8.03 11.48 -10.44
C GLN A 82 8.35 10.13 -9.80
N ALA A 83 7.51 9.69 -8.86
CA ALA A 83 7.67 8.38 -8.24
C ALA A 83 7.51 7.25 -9.25
N PHE A 84 6.53 7.39 -10.16
CA PHE A 84 6.31 6.43 -11.24
C PHE A 84 7.56 6.32 -12.13
N SER A 85 8.10 7.46 -12.57
CA SER A 85 9.31 7.49 -13.41
C SER A 85 10.51 6.90 -12.68
N PHE A 86 10.66 7.21 -11.40
CA PHE A 86 11.75 6.65 -10.57
C PHE A 86 11.72 5.13 -10.56
N ILE A 87 10.55 4.54 -10.32
CA ILE A 87 10.40 3.07 -10.27
C ILE A 87 10.61 2.46 -11.65
N CYS A 88 10.03 3.03 -12.70
CA CYS A 88 10.19 2.51 -14.06
C CYS A 88 11.65 2.54 -14.49
N ASN A 89 12.39 3.60 -14.18
CA ASN A 89 13.81 3.69 -14.49
C ASN A 89 14.64 2.71 -13.67
N LYS A 90 14.33 2.57 -12.39
CA LYS A 90 15.07 1.67 -11.49
C LYS A 90 14.98 0.21 -11.91
N TYR A 91 13.83 -0.24 -12.36
CA TYR A 91 13.57 -1.64 -12.69
C TYR A 91 13.45 -1.89 -14.19
N HIS A 92 13.76 -0.89 -15.03
CA HIS A 92 13.71 -0.99 -16.49
C HIS A 92 12.33 -1.42 -17.00
N LEU A 93 11.28 -0.76 -16.46
CA LEU A 93 9.90 -1.06 -16.82
C LEU A 93 9.42 -0.09 -17.89
N ASP A 94 8.78 -0.63 -18.92
CA ASP A 94 8.16 0.16 -19.99
C ASP A 94 6.66 0.22 -19.77
N TRP A 95 6.27 0.75 -18.62
CA TRP A 95 4.87 0.84 -18.20
C TRP A 95 4.30 2.20 -18.50
N ARG A 96 2.99 2.23 -18.79
CA ARG A 96 2.23 3.47 -18.89
C ARG A 96 1.86 3.96 -17.49
N PHE A 97 1.58 5.26 -17.39
CA PHE A 97 1.23 5.89 -16.12
C PHE A 97 -0.04 5.33 -15.48
N ASP A 98 -0.90 4.64 -16.23
CA ASP A 98 -2.06 3.95 -15.65
C ASP A 98 -1.66 2.84 -14.66
N LYS A 99 -0.41 2.42 -14.67
CA LYS A 99 0.14 1.48 -13.68
C LYS A 99 0.71 2.16 -12.42
N ASN A 100 0.39 3.43 -12.20
CA ASN A 100 0.95 4.20 -11.09
C ASN A 100 0.57 3.65 -9.70
N ASP A 101 -0.55 2.96 -9.57
CA ASP A 101 -0.93 2.34 -8.29
C ASP A 101 0.01 1.20 -7.93
N ILE A 102 0.50 0.46 -8.93
CA ILE A 102 1.47 -0.60 -8.72
C ILE A 102 2.82 -0.02 -8.33
N THR A 103 3.29 1.04 -9.01
CA THR A 103 4.55 1.69 -8.66
C THR A 103 4.50 2.33 -7.28
N ASP A 104 3.36 2.88 -6.87
CA ASP A 104 3.17 3.38 -5.50
C ASP A 104 3.31 2.25 -4.48
N ALA A 105 2.75 1.07 -4.75
CA ALA A 105 2.91 -0.09 -3.89
C ALA A 105 4.37 -0.55 -3.81
N ILE A 106 5.10 -0.50 -4.92
CA ILE A 106 6.54 -0.81 -4.93
C ILE A 106 7.30 0.17 -4.06
N CYS A 107 6.99 1.47 -4.14
CA CYS A 107 7.59 2.49 -3.29
C CYS A 107 7.36 2.19 -1.81
N LEU A 108 6.14 1.82 -1.43
CA LEU A 108 5.82 1.44 -0.06
C LEU A 108 6.67 0.24 0.38
N GLY A 109 6.80 -0.76 -0.46
CA GLY A 109 7.61 -1.94 -0.18
C GLY A 109 9.08 -1.60 0.03
N LEU A 110 9.66 -0.76 -0.82
CA LEU A 110 11.04 -0.30 -0.69
C LEU A 110 11.24 0.48 0.61
N PHE A 111 10.30 1.37 0.94
CA PHE A 111 10.33 2.14 2.17
C PHE A 111 10.29 1.21 3.39
N ALA A 112 9.41 0.22 3.39
CA ALA A 112 9.27 -0.73 4.48
C ALA A 112 10.54 -1.58 4.67
N CYS A 113 11.17 -1.99 3.58
CA CYS A 113 12.41 -2.77 3.65
C CYS A 113 13.56 -2.00 4.30
N LYS A 114 13.60 -0.68 4.13
CA LYS A 114 14.63 0.17 4.70
C LYS A 114 14.31 0.66 6.11
N ASN A 115 13.05 0.59 6.53
CA ASN A 115 12.57 1.10 7.82
C ASN A 115 11.95 -0.02 8.65
N LYS A 116 12.73 -1.07 8.90
CA LYS A 116 12.24 -2.31 9.53
C LYS A 116 11.73 -2.12 10.96
N ASP A 117 12.14 -1.06 11.63
CA ASP A 117 11.82 -0.81 13.04
C ASP A 117 10.60 0.11 13.24
N LEU A 118 9.94 0.50 12.16
CA LEU A 118 8.75 1.36 12.28
C LEU A 118 7.46 0.57 12.44
#